data_cc9e44b052e80a21ff7b5ad2e808f1a7
#
_entry.id   cc9e44b052e80a21ff7b5ad2e808f1a7
#
_cell.length_a   1.000
_cell.length_b   1.000
_cell.length_c   1.000
_cell.angle_alpha   90.00
_cell.angle_beta   90.00
_cell.angle_gamma   90.00
#
_symmetry.space_group_name_H-M   'P 1'
#
loop_
_entity.id
_entity.type
_entity.pdbx_description
1 polymer ?
#
loop_
_entity_poly.entity_id
_entity_poly.type
_entity_poly.pdbx_seq_one_letter_code
_entity_poly.pdbx_strand_id
1 'polypeptide(L)'
;MNRFQIAVMLFVCLSSFALRAAEPPVADPPEKKLDPAHLKALTEAIGAKPGETKGKVHTLTLPREDLDVVNLDMGEIPTEAGLATTLHVFRCGCGKYYVIGDFCVTDYESNDVIDALRGGQFQIASVSPVLLQEKPRILSIRFQGEGEIEHVTKTLKEAFRWIGENRTKRNPIKE
;
A
#
# COMPACT_ATOMS: atom_id res chain seq x y z
N MET A 1 -5.55 -65.09 5.64
CA MET A 1 -5.88 -63.72 6.04
C MET A 1 -7.41 -63.64 6.11
N ASN A 2 -7.97 -63.56 7.33
CA ASN A 2 -9.40 -63.70 7.57
C ASN A 2 -10.16 -62.41 7.23
N ARG A 3 -11.28 -62.58 6.54
CA ARG A 3 -12.22 -61.51 6.15
C ARG A 3 -12.69 -60.60 7.31
N PHE A 4 -12.45 -61.02 8.55
CA PHE A 4 -12.79 -60.30 9.77
C PHE A 4 -11.80 -59.18 10.13
N GLN A 5 -10.56 -59.22 9.64
CA GLN A 5 -9.56 -58.17 9.93
C GLN A 5 -9.67 -56.95 9.00
N ILE A 6 -10.30 -57.10 7.83
CA ILE A 6 -10.48 -55.99 6.89
C ILE A 6 -11.62 -55.06 7.32
N ALA A 7 -12.64 -55.60 8.00
CA ALA A 7 -13.78 -54.80 8.46
C ALA A 7 -13.44 -53.86 9.65
N VAL A 8 -12.46 -54.22 10.46
CA VAL A 8 -12.04 -53.40 11.62
C VAL A 8 -11.14 -52.22 11.18
N MET A 9 -10.37 -52.39 10.11
CA MET A 9 -9.51 -51.29 9.61
C MET A 9 -10.29 -50.20 8.86
N LEU A 10 -11.44 -50.51 8.31
CA LEU A 10 -12.26 -49.50 7.61
C LEU A 10 -13.08 -48.62 8.56
N PHE A 11 -13.28 -49.05 9.81
CA PHE A 11 -14.10 -48.30 10.79
C PHE A 11 -13.31 -47.26 11.57
N VAL A 12 -11.96 -47.33 11.59
CA VAL A 12 -11.09 -46.42 12.32
C VAL A 12 -10.75 -45.14 11.50
N CYS A 13 -10.90 -45.17 10.18
CA CYS A 13 -10.65 -44.01 9.33
C CYS A 13 -11.81 -43.02 9.19
N LEU A 14 -13.02 -43.33 9.68
CA LEU A 14 -14.17 -42.42 9.54
C LEU A 14 -14.44 -41.52 10.74
N SER A 15 -13.69 -41.65 11.83
CA SER A 15 -13.94 -40.87 13.06
C SER A 15 -13.06 -39.63 13.25
N SER A 16 -12.28 -39.23 12.25
CA SER A 16 -11.40 -38.06 12.36
C SER A 16 -11.87 -36.81 11.60
N PHE A 17 -13.11 -36.81 11.11
CA PHE A 17 -13.76 -35.56 10.72
C PHE A 17 -14.31 -34.87 11.99
N ALA A 18 -13.40 -34.41 12.83
CA ALA A 18 -13.75 -33.48 13.89
C ALA A 18 -14.41 -32.25 13.22
N LEU A 19 -15.70 -32.07 13.50
CA LEU A 19 -16.40 -30.83 13.23
C LEU A 19 -15.54 -29.70 13.83
N ARG A 20 -14.79 -29.03 12.98
CA ARG A 20 -14.13 -27.76 13.35
C ARG A 20 -15.28 -26.79 13.56
N ALA A 21 -15.72 -26.64 14.81
CA ALA A 21 -16.71 -25.64 15.18
C ALA A 21 -16.21 -24.32 14.58
N ALA A 22 -17.00 -23.71 13.71
CA ALA A 22 -16.70 -22.37 13.20
C ALA A 22 -16.54 -21.47 14.44
N GLU A 23 -15.35 -20.91 14.62
CA GLU A 23 -15.16 -19.89 15.63
C GLU A 23 -16.22 -18.82 15.42
N PRO A 24 -16.93 -18.41 16.48
CA PRO A 24 -17.90 -17.33 16.34
C PRO A 24 -17.19 -16.12 15.75
N PRO A 25 -17.83 -15.38 14.84
CA PRO A 25 -17.24 -14.19 14.26
C PRO A 25 -16.83 -13.27 15.42
N VAL A 26 -15.52 -12.99 15.51
CA VAL A 26 -15.01 -12.02 16.47
C VAL A 26 -15.70 -10.71 16.13
N ALA A 27 -16.53 -10.20 17.04
CA ALA A 27 -17.19 -8.92 16.86
C ALA A 27 -16.09 -7.88 16.72
N ASP A 28 -16.08 -7.20 15.58
CA ASP A 28 -15.14 -6.12 15.34
C ASP A 28 -15.31 -5.07 16.45
N PRO A 29 -14.21 -4.65 17.08
CA PRO A 29 -14.26 -3.58 18.08
C PRO A 29 -14.87 -2.31 17.43
N PRO A 30 -15.60 -1.48 18.21
CA PRO A 30 -16.25 -0.29 17.67
C PRO A 30 -15.23 0.58 16.96
N GLU A 31 -15.49 0.88 15.70
CA GLU A 31 -14.58 1.65 14.87
C GLU A 31 -14.39 3.06 15.41
N LYS A 32 -13.15 3.46 15.53
CA LYS A 32 -12.80 4.84 15.87
C LYS A 32 -12.82 5.68 14.59
N LYS A 33 -13.48 6.84 14.65
CA LYS A 33 -13.47 7.80 13.53
C LYS A 33 -12.05 8.31 13.27
N LEU A 34 -11.80 8.67 12.02
CA LEU A 34 -10.59 9.40 11.63
C LEU A 34 -10.54 10.74 12.36
N ASP A 35 -9.37 11.09 12.88
CA ASP A 35 -9.16 12.38 13.52
C ASP A 35 -8.73 13.42 12.47
N PRO A 36 -9.50 14.50 12.26
CA PRO A 36 -9.17 15.51 11.27
C PRO A 36 -7.81 16.19 11.50
N ALA A 37 -7.38 16.34 12.76
CA ALA A 37 -6.08 16.92 13.09
C ALA A 37 -4.94 16.02 12.63
N HIS A 38 -5.07 14.71 12.82
CA HIS A 38 -4.11 13.73 12.35
C HIS A 38 -4.02 13.68 10.82
N LEU A 39 -5.17 13.71 10.13
CA LEU A 39 -5.19 13.75 8.67
C LEU A 39 -4.55 15.02 8.11
N LYS A 40 -4.81 16.16 8.75
CA LYS A 40 -4.18 17.43 8.36
C LYS A 40 -2.66 17.36 8.55
N ALA A 41 -2.18 16.88 9.70
CA ALA A 41 -0.75 16.72 9.96
C ALA A 41 -0.06 15.77 8.96
N LEU A 42 -0.71 14.65 8.62
CA LEU A 42 -0.23 13.73 7.58
C LEU A 42 -0.13 14.42 6.23
N THR A 43 -1.21 15.09 5.80
CA THR A 43 -1.29 15.78 4.51
C THR A 43 -0.19 16.84 4.36
N GLU A 44 -0.01 17.66 5.40
CA GLU A 44 1.05 18.69 5.44
C GLU A 44 2.47 18.07 5.42
N ALA A 45 2.66 16.97 6.15
CA ALA A 45 3.97 16.32 6.25
C ALA A 45 4.47 15.70 4.93
N ILE A 46 3.55 15.26 4.07
CA ILE A 46 3.88 14.69 2.75
C ILE A 46 3.71 15.69 1.60
N GLY A 47 3.29 16.92 1.90
CA GLY A 47 3.09 17.96 0.87
C GLY A 47 1.90 17.73 -0.04
N ALA A 48 0.90 16.94 0.41
CA ALA A 48 -0.29 16.67 -0.39
C ALA A 48 -1.29 17.82 -0.35
N LYS A 49 -2.13 17.92 -1.38
CA LYS A 49 -3.36 18.72 -1.33
C LYS A 49 -4.37 18.03 -0.38
N PRO A 50 -5.31 18.79 0.20
CA PRO A 50 -6.36 18.19 1.03
C PRO A 50 -7.07 17.05 0.29
N GLY A 51 -7.21 15.92 0.97
CA GLY A 51 -7.84 14.74 0.42
C GLY A 51 -9.36 14.73 0.62
N GLU A 52 -9.99 13.67 0.11
CA GLU A 52 -11.43 13.44 0.22
C GLU A 52 -11.71 12.29 1.19
N THR A 53 -12.72 12.47 2.06
CA THR A 53 -13.16 11.40 2.96
C THR A 53 -14.49 10.85 2.48
N LYS A 54 -14.51 9.58 2.11
CA LYS A 54 -15.72 8.82 1.77
C LYS A 54 -15.94 7.71 2.79
N GLY A 55 -16.99 7.84 3.58
CA GLY A 55 -17.28 6.89 4.65
C GLY A 55 -16.14 6.86 5.69
N LYS A 56 -15.40 5.76 5.74
CA LYS A 56 -14.34 5.51 6.71
C LYS A 56 -12.93 5.71 6.16
N VAL A 57 -12.82 5.99 4.87
CA VAL A 57 -11.55 6.07 4.15
C VAL A 57 -11.28 7.51 3.75
N HIS A 58 -10.10 7.99 4.08
CA HIS A 58 -9.56 9.25 3.60
C HIS A 58 -8.58 8.97 2.47
N THR A 59 -8.80 9.56 1.31
CA THR A 59 -7.98 9.37 0.12
C THR A 59 -7.17 10.62 -0.16
N LEU A 60 -5.87 10.45 -0.32
CA LEU A 60 -4.92 11.48 -0.77
C LEU A 60 -4.42 11.08 -2.15
N THR A 61 -4.40 12.03 -3.07
CA THR A 61 -3.84 11.84 -4.42
C THR A 61 -2.78 12.89 -4.66
N LEU A 62 -1.59 12.45 -5.05
CA LEU A 62 -0.44 13.29 -5.34
C LEU A 62 -0.02 13.05 -6.78
N PRO A 63 -0.46 13.92 -7.72
CA PRO A 63 -0.05 13.85 -9.12
C PRO A 63 1.46 14.02 -9.28
N ARG A 64 2.05 13.36 -10.25
CA ARG A 64 3.46 13.45 -10.64
C ARG A 64 3.64 14.54 -11.71
N GLU A 65 3.33 15.78 -11.33
CA GLU A 65 3.47 16.96 -12.20
C GLU A 65 4.93 17.25 -12.61
N ASP A 66 5.88 16.54 -11.99
CA ASP A 66 7.32 16.62 -12.23
C ASP A 66 7.80 15.70 -13.37
N LEU A 67 6.93 14.89 -13.95
CA LEU A 67 7.28 13.90 -14.96
C LEU A 67 6.73 14.27 -16.35
N ASP A 68 7.62 14.31 -17.31
CA ASP A 68 7.28 14.33 -18.73
C ASP A 68 7.33 12.89 -19.26
N VAL A 69 6.19 12.25 -19.36
CA VAL A 69 6.08 10.85 -19.79
C VAL A 69 5.64 10.79 -21.24
N VAL A 70 6.42 10.10 -22.05
CA VAL A 70 6.12 9.86 -23.47
C VAL A 70 6.00 8.36 -23.72
N ASN A 71 4.90 7.95 -24.30
CA ASN A 71 4.70 6.60 -24.81
C ASN A 71 5.07 6.53 -26.29
N LEU A 72 5.72 5.45 -26.74
CA LEU A 72 6.21 5.35 -28.12
C LEU A 72 5.09 5.34 -29.17
N ASP A 73 3.92 4.82 -28.81
CA ASP A 73 2.79 4.68 -29.73
C ASP A 73 1.76 5.82 -29.59
N MET A 74 1.58 6.35 -28.36
CA MET A 74 0.54 7.32 -28.04
C MET A 74 1.04 8.78 -27.92
N GLY A 75 2.37 8.98 -27.86
CA GLY A 75 2.96 10.30 -27.62
C GLY A 75 2.96 10.68 -26.14
N GLU A 76 2.82 11.98 -25.85
CA GLU A 76 2.81 12.53 -24.50
C GLU A 76 1.62 12.01 -23.69
N ILE A 77 1.88 11.59 -22.46
CA ILE A 77 0.89 11.08 -21.51
C ILE A 77 0.58 12.16 -20.47
N PRO A 78 -0.64 12.68 -20.44
CA PRO A 78 -1.01 13.68 -19.44
C PRO A 78 -1.02 13.06 -18.03
N THR A 79 -0.61 13.84 -17.04
CA THR A 79 -0.54 13.42 -15.62
C THR A 79 -1.89 12.89 -15.11
N GLU A 80 -2.98 13.45 -15.58
CA GLU A 80 -4.36 13.07 -15.24
C GLU A 80 -4.72 11.66 -15.72
N ALA A 81 -3.93 11.07 -16.62
CA ALA A 81 -4.11 9.69 -17.07
C ALA A 81 -3.69 8.63 -16.03
N GLY A 82 -3.50 9.05 -14.77
CA GLY A 82 -3.23 8.15 -13.65
C GLY A 82 -1.77 8.16 -13.18
N LEU A 83 -0.98 9.13 -13.60
CA LEU A 83 0.39 9.32 -13.10
C LEU A 83 0.34 10.01 -11.72
N ALA A 84 -0.14 9.30 -10.71
CA ALA A 84 -0.30 9.82 -9.36
C ALA A 84 -0.02 8.76 -8.30
N THR A 85 0.56 9.18 -7.18
CA THR A 85 0.57 8.40 -5.95
C THR A 85 -0.77 8.54 -5.25
N THR A 86 -1.39 7.43 -4.88
CA THR A 86 -2.68 7.41 -4.18
C THR A 86 -2.54 6.69 -2.84
N LEU A 87 -3.05 7.31 -1.78
CA LEU A 87 -3.04 6.78 -0.42
C LEU A 87 -4.47 6.70 0.11
N HIS A 88 -4.84 5.56 0.67
CA HIS A 88 -6.10 5.32 1.35
C HIS A 88 -5.83 5.11 2.83
N VAL A 89 -6.26 6.04 3.67
CA VAL A 89 -6.03 6.04 5.11
C VAL A 89 -7.33 5.75 5.83
N PHE A 90 -7.32 4.81 6.74
CA PHE A 90 -8.48 4.47 7.57
C PHE A 90 -8.02 4.03 8.96
N ARG A 91 -8.96 3.94 9.92
CA ARG A 91 -8.65 3.63 11.30
C ARG A 91 -9.38 2.36 11.75
N CYS A 92 -8.66 1.43 12.39
CA CYS A 92 -9.31 0.26 12.97
C CYS A 92 -9.95 0.59 14.33
N GLY A 93 -10.83 -0.29 14.80
CA GLY A 93 -11.36 -0.23 16.15
C GLY A 93 -10.29 -0.32 17.26
N CYS A 94 -9.14 -0.91 16.94
CA CYS A 94 -7.97 -0.97 17.81
C CYS A 94 -7.32 0.42 18.06
N GLY A 95 -7.63 1.41 17.22
CA GLY A 95 -7.11 2.78 17.32
C GLY A 95 -5.95 3.09 16.40
N LYS A 96 -5.32 2.09 15.80
CA LYS A 96 -4.24 2.28 14.82
C LYS A 96 -4.78 2.81 13.49
N TYR A 97 -3.92 3.50 12.77
CA TYR A 97 -4.14 3.89 11.39
C TYR A 97 -3.61 2.82 10.45
N TYR A 98 -4.37 2.55 9.43
CA TYR A 98 -3.98 1.72 8.29
C TYR A 98 -3.82 2.60 7.07
N VAL A 99 -2.85 2.27 6.25
CA VAL A 99 -2.66 2.87 4.94
C VAL A 99 -2.50 1.78 3.90
N ILE A 100 -3.23 1.91 2.81
CA ILE A 100 -3.03 1.15 1.58
C ILE A 100 -2.77 2.18 0.51
N GLY A 101 -1.74 1.98 -0.31
CA GLY A 101 -1.41 2.96 -1.32
C GLY A 101 -0.69 2.37 -2.51
N ASP A 102 -0.62 3.19 -3.54
CA ASP A 102 0.14 2.95 -4.75
C ASP A 102 1.06 4.15 -4.99
N PHE A 103 2.36 3.95 -4.85
CA PHE A 103 3.34 4.95 -5.26
C PHE A 103 3.56 4.90 -6.76
N CYS A 104 3.39 6.03 -7.43
CA CYS A 104 3.79 6.23 -8.81
C CYS A 104 5.22 6.75 -8.85
N VAL A 105 6.15 5.92 -9.30
CA VAL A 105 7.59 6.20 -9.26
C VAL A 105 8.27 5.86 -10.58
N THR A 106 9.40 6.51 -10.84
CA THR A 106 10.29 6.05 -11.91
C THR A 106 11.07 4.80 -11.46
N ASP A 107 11.63 4.06 -12.40
CA ASP A 107 12.51 2.92 -12.10
C ASP A 107 13.71 3.33 -11.21
N TYR A 108 14.24 4.54 -11.38
CA TYR A 108 15.33 5.08 -10.57
C TYR A 108 14.95 5.38 -9.11
N GLU A 109 13.68 5.70 -8.85
CA GLU A 109 13.16 6.02 -7.52
C GLU A 109 12.72 4.77 -6.75
N SER A 110 12.42 3.70 -7.47
CA SER A 110 11.68 2.55 -6.95
C SER A 110 12.36 1.87 -5.76
N ASN A 111 13.67 1.63 -5.84
CA ASN A 111 14.41 0.95 -4.77
C ASN A 111 14.45 1.79 -3.48
N ASP A 112 14.71 3.09 -3.61
CA ASP A 112 14.79 3.99 -2.46
C ASP A 112 13.44 4.10 -1.74
N VAL A 113 12.33 4.15 -2.50
CA VAL A 113 10.97 4.17 -1.95
C VAL A 113 10.63 2.84 -1.27
N ILE A 114 10.98 1.70 -1.88
CA ILE A 114 10.79 0.37 -1.28
C ILE A 114 11.55 0.26 0.04
N ASP A 115 12.81 0.71 0.08
CA ASP A 115 13.64 0.64 1.28
C ASP A 115 13.09 1.54 2.39
N ALA A 116 12.60 2.74 2.06
CA ALA A 116 11.94 3.63 3.01
C ALA A 116 10.67 3.02 3.61
N LEU A 117 9.82 2.42 2.77
CA LEU A 117 8.60 1.74 3.23
C LEU A 117 8.91 0.54 4.12
N ARG A 118 9.86 -0.31 3.72
CA ARG A 118 10.32 -1.46 4.52
C ARG A 118 10.98 -1.05 5.82
N GLY A 119 11.77 0.03 5.81
CA GLY A 119 12.36 0.63 7.01
C GLY A 119 11.30 1.05 8.03
N GLY A 120 10.13 1.48 7.57
CA GLY A 120 8.96 1.73 8.37
C GLY A 120 8.08 0.49 8.63
N GLN A 121 8.56 -0.72 8.32
CA GLN A 121 7.83 -1.99 8.48
C GLN A 121 6.54 -2.09 7.64
N PHE A 122 6.43 -1.31 6.57
CA PHE A 122 5.34 -1.45 5.61
C PHE A 122 5.62 -2.60 4.65
N GLN A 123 4.56 -3.26 4.23
CA GLN A 123 4.62 -4.44 3.36
C GLN A 123 4.40 -4.03 1.91
N ILE A 124 5.25 -4.50 1.01
CA ILE A 124 5.09 -4.32 -0.42
C ILE A 124 4.24 -5.47 -0.97
N ALA A 125 3.12 -5.13 -1.56
CA ALA A 125 2.20 -6.10 -2.16
C ALA A 125 2.58 -6.43 -3.60
N SER A 126 2.97 -5.41 -4.39
CA SER A 126 3.43 -5.61 -5.77
C SER A 126 4.27 -4.43 -6.24
N VAL A 127 5.08 -4.68 -7.26
CA VAL A 127 5.75 -3.68 -8.08
C VAL A 127 5.45 -4.03 -9.53
N SER A 128 4.83 -3.12 -10.26
CA SER A 128 4.39 -3.37 -11.63
C SER A 128 4.52 -2.13 -12.51
N PRO A 129 4.72 -2.29 -13.83
CA PRO A 129 4.65 -1.16 -14.75
C PRO A 129 3.26 -0.51 -14.73
N VAL A 130 3.22 0.82 -14.80
CA VAL A 130 1.97 1.59 -14.96
C VAL A 130 1.54 1.60 -16.42
N LEU A 131 2.50 1.78 -17.30
CA LEU A 131 2.32 1.82 -18.76
C LEU A 131 3.25 0.82 -19.43
N LEU A 132 3.10 0.68 -20.73
CA LEU A 132 4.03 -0.09 -21.58
C LEU A 132 4.67 0.87 -22.59
N GLN A 133 5.95 0.64 -22.89
CA GLN A 133 6.69 1.39 -23.91
C GLN A 133 6.81 2.91 -23.62
N GLU A 134 6.86 3.28 -22.36
CA GLU A 134 7.00 4.67 -21.91
C GLU A 134 8.44 5.05 -21.54
N LYS A 135 8.70 6.36 -21.59
CA LYS A 135 9.93 6.99 -21.10
C LYS A 135 9.60 8.27 -20.33
N PRO A 136 10.14 8.46 -19.11
CA PRO A 136 10.84 7.45 -18.32
C PRO A 136 9.94 6.28 -17.97
N ARG A 137 10.51 5.12 -17.59
CA ARG A 137 9.71 3.97 -17.14
C ARG A 137 9.06 4.26 -15.81
N ILE A 138 7.75 4.05 -15.75
CA ILE A 138 6.93 4.32 -14.57
C ILE A 138 6.46 3.01 -13.94
N LEU A 139 6.67 2.91 -12.62
CA LEU A 139 6.27 1.76 -11.82
C LEU A 139 5.23 2.18 -10.78
N SER A 140 4.26 1.30 -10.53
CA SER A 140 3.39 1.35 -9.36
C SER A 140 3.96 0.42 -8.29
N ILE A 141 4.18 0.97 -7.09
CA ILE A 141 4.55 0.20 -5.89
C ILE A 141 3.33 0.17 -4.99
N ARG A 142 2.61 -0.96 -5.01
CA ARG A 142 1.49 -1.18 -4.11
C ARG A 142 1.98 -1.65 -2.76
N PHE A 143 1.50 -1.02 -1.70
CA PHE A 143 1.93 -1.31 -0.34
C PHE A 143 0.77 -1.21 0.65
N GLN A 144 1.00 -1.76 1.85
CA GLN A 144 0.15 -1.59 3.01
C GLN A 144 0.99 -1.42 4.27
N GLY A 145 0.45 -0.67 5.23
CA GLY A 145 1.10 -0.45 6.51
C GLY A 145 0.12 -0.09 7.61
N GLU A 146 0.57 -0.22 8.85
CA GLU A 146 -0.23 0.15 10.01
C GLU A 146 0.63 0.76 11.12
N GLY A 147 0.01 1.51 11.99
CA GLY A 147 0.67 2.06 13.18
C GLY A 147 -0.07 3.24 13.79
N GLU A 148 0.57 3.83 14.79
CA GLU A 148 0.15 5.15 15.26
C GLU A 148 0.39 6.18 14.14
N ILE A 149 -0.36 7.28 14.17
CA ILE A 149 -0.32 8.26 13.07
C ILE A 149 1.07 8.86 12.84
N GLU A 150 1.84 9.04 13.90
CA GLU A 150 3.20 9.56 13.84
C GLU A 150 4.12 8.61 13.09
N HIS A 151 3.99 7.30 13.33
CA HIS A 151 4.75 6.27 12.63
C HIS A 151 4.40 6.23 11.15
N VAL A 152 3.10 6.21 10.83
CA VAL A 152 2.60 6.22 9.45
C VAL A 152 3.11 7.48 8.72
N THR A 153 2.96 8.64 9.34
CA THR A 153 3.39 9.93 8.79
C THR A 153 4.91 9.95 8.53
N LYS A 154 5.70 9.49 9.50
CA LYS A 154 7.16 9.44 9.38
C LYS A 154 7.61 8.54 8.22
N THR A 155 7.01 7.35 8.11
CA THR A 155 7.34 6.39 7.06
C THR A 155 7.00 6.93 5.68
N LEU A 156 5.79 7.46 5.51
CA LEU A 156 5.37 8.05 4.22
C LEU A 156 6.23 9.27 3.87
N LYS A 157 6.50 10.16 4.82
CA LYS A 157 7.38 11.31 4.59
C LYS A 157 8.77 10.88 4.14
N GLU A 158 9.34 9.82 4.73
CA GLU A 158 10.64 9.30 4.29
C GLU A 158 10.57 8.74 2.86
N ALA A 159 9.51 8.00 2.51
CA ALA A 159 9.32 7.49 1.16
C ALA A 159 9.20 8.65 0.13
N PHE A 160 8.42 9.69 0.43
CA PHE A 160 8.28 10.86 -0.44
C PHE A 160 9.57 11.67 -0.63
N ARG A 161 10.56 11.55 0.27
CA ARG A 161 11.87 12.21 0.09
C ARG A 161 12.68 11.66 -1.09
N TRP A 162 12.32 10.50 -1.59
CA TRP A 162 13.01 9.83 -2.69
C TRP A 162 12.32 10.02 -4.04
N ILE A 163 11.30 10.86 -4.11
CA ILE A 163 10.47 11.08 -5.30
C ILE A 163 10.71 12.49 -5.85
N GLY A 164 10.84 12.59 -7.18
CA GLY A 164 10.87 13.83 -7.91
C GLY A 164 12.02 14.77 -7.51
N GLU A 165 11.71 16.04 -7.43
CA GLU A 165 12.68 17.09 -7.06
C GLU A 165 13.35 16.87 -5.70
N ASN A 166 12.67 16.20 -4.76
CA ASN A 166 13.24 15.93 -3.45
C ASN A 166 14.44 14.99 -3.55
N ARG A 167 14.40 14.01 -4.47
CA ARG A 167 15.51 13.10 -4.76
C ARG A 167 16.69 13.86 -5.37
N THR A 168 16.45 14.72 -6.35
CA THR A 168 17.48 15.52 -7.01
C THR A 168 18.21 16.42 -6.04
N LYS A 169 17.50 17.04 -5.09
CA LYS A 169 18.10 17.88 -4.05
C LYS A 169 19.01 17.09 -3.10
N ARG A 170 18.71 15.80 -2.88
CA ARG A 170 19.47 14.94 -1.95
C ARG A 170 20.69 14.27 -2.60
N ASN A 171 20.55 13.87 -3.84
CA ASN A 171 21.63 13.25 -4.65
C ASN A 171 21.76 13.99 -5.99
N PRO A 172 22.36 15.20 -6.02
CA PRO A 172 22.59 15.88 -7.29
C PRO A 172 23.45 14.96 -8.17
N ILE A 173 22.95 14.66 -9.35
CA ILE A 173 23.72 13.95 -10.38
C ILE A 173 24.91 14.86 -10.66
N LYS A 174 26.13 14.41 -10.33
CA LYS A 174 27.35 15.08 -10.77
C LYS A 174 27.50 14.77 -12.25
N GLU A 175 27.22 15.75 -13.10
CA GLU A 175 27.57 15.73 -14.50
C GLU A 175 29.09 15.65 -14.69
#